data_ae4e17fa777452424f15e8f149a1403c
#
_entry.id   ae4e17fa777452424f15e8f149a1403c
#
_cell.length_a   1.000
_cell.length_b   1.000
_cell.length_c   1.000
_cell.angle_alpha   90.00
_cell.angle_beta   90.00
_cell.angle_gamma   90.00
#
_symmetry.space_group_name_H-M   'P 1'
#
loop_
_entity.id
_entity.type
_entity.pdbx_description
1 polymer ?
#
loop_
_entity_poly.entity_id
_entity_poly.type
_entity_poly.pdbx_seq_one_letter_code
_entity_poly.pdbx_strand_id
1 'polypeptide(L)'
;MNSYINQSNFFEGRNPEQIASEYGTPLYVYNERILRDRMEKVAKVITKYPYTANYSVKANSNIHILRLAMQEGINCDAMSVGEIQMLLRAGFPTDRIFFVPNNVSDELVFAVKHGIMTSLDSLAQLELYGQICCDLELPNEKRKCAVRINPGVGAGHCEKVITGGKKTKFGIAEEDIPNIFEIAKTYSLKIVGINQHIGSLFMDPKPYLDAVTNLLRIALGFEKLEFIDFGGGYGVPYHKLDDEKDFPMEEFKSRLEPILDDFASKYGKVPLFKSEPGRYCVAEGGVILGRVQAVKQNSGKTFVGTDVGMNVLVRPSMYGSWHDIEIIRNGKVVQREGDGAEPLFEQTVTGNICESGDILAKD
;
A
#
# COMPACT_ATOMS: atom_id res chain seq x y z
N MET A 1 6.44 -25.49 15.44
CA MET A 1 5.55 -24.63 14.71
C MET A 1 5.77 -23.18 15.03
N ASN A 2 5.65 -22.46 14.04
CA ASN A 2 5.98 -21.06 13.98
C ASN A 2 4.83 -20.21 14.50
N SER A 3 4.98 -19.61 15.69
CA SER A 3 4.16 -18.49 16.14
C SER A 3 4.80 -17.21 15.64
N TYR A 4 4.07 -16.41 14.87
CA TYR A 4 4.55 -15.09 14.44
C TYR A 4 4.79 -14.18 15.64
N ILE A 5 3.88 -14.20 16.61
CA ILE A 5 3.97 -13.42 17.86
C ILE A 5 5.28 -13.72 18.60
N ASN A 6 5.61 -15.00 18.75
CA ASN A 6 6.83 -15.40 19.47
C ASN A 6 8.10 -15.16 18.66
N GLN A 7 8.11 -15.50 17.35
CA GLN A 7 9.28 -15.32 16.49
C GLN A 7 9.68 -13.86 16.32
N SER A 8 8.69 -12.99 16.14
CA SER A 8 8.92 -11.56 15.99
C SER A 8 9.16 -10.83 17.31
N ASN A 9 8.95 -11.51 18.46
CA ASN A 9 8.84 -10.88 19.78
C ASN A 9 7.89 -9.69 19.75
N PHE A 10 6.69 -9.91 19.16
CA PHE A 10 5.77 -8.82 18.79
C PHE A 10 5.41 -7.92 19.97
N PHE A 11 5.13 -8.47 21.13
CA PHE A 11 4.74 -7.71 22.32
C PHE A 11 5.94 -7.25 23.18
N GLU A 12 7.17 -7.55 22.78
CA GLU A 12 8.40 -7.12 23.48
C GLU A 12 8.39 -7.45 24.99
N GLY A 13 7.94 -8.66 25.32
CA GLY A 13 7.83 -9.16 26.67
C GLY A 13 6.58 -8.70 27.45
N ARG A 14 5.73 -7.86 26.87
CA ARG A 14 4.44 -7.50 27.49
C ARG A 14 3.44 -8.64 27.34
N ASN A 15 2.61 -8.82 28.36
CA ASN A 15 1.52 -9.78 28.30
C ASN A 15 0.33 -9.25 27.48
N PRO A 16 -0.04 -9.88 26.34
CA PRO A 16 -1.15 -9.41 25.51
C PRO A 16 -2.51 -9.45 26.20
N GLU A 17 -2.73 -10.37 27.17
CA GLU A 17 -3.99 -10.40 27.94
C GLU A 17 -4.09 -9.18 28.88
N GLN A 18 -2.97 -8.71 29.43
CA GLN A 18 -2.94 -7.47 30.23
C GLN A 18 -3.23 -6.27 29.34
N ILE A 19 -2.64 -6.19 28.14
CA ILE A 19 -2.93 -5.13 27.15
C ILE A 19 -4.44 -5.14 26.83
N ALA A 20 -5.00 -6.29 26.49
CA ALA A 20 -6.43 -6.45 26.20
C ALA A 20 -7.33 -6.11 27.40
N SER A 21 -6.85 -6.31 28.64
CA SER A 21 -7.59 -5.95 29.85
C SER A 21 -7.55 -4.45 30.14
N GLU A 22 -6.40 -3.81 29.88
CA GLU A 22 -6.18 -2.38 30.11
C GLU A 22 -6.92 -1.50 29.10
N TYR A 23 -6.84 -1.87 27.81
CA TYR A 23 -7.35 -1.04 26.70
C TYR A 23 -8.69 -1.53 26.12
N GLY A 24 -9.15 -2.70 26.52
CA GLY A 24 -10.34 -3.34 25.93
C GLY A 24 -10.03 -4.09 24.64
N THR A 25 -11.08 -4.74 24.09
CA THR A 25 -11.06 -5.40 22.77
C THR A 25 -12.36 -5.07 22.00
N PRO A 26 -12.39 -5.09 20.68
CA PRO A 26 -11.25 -5.37 19.80
C PRO A 26 -10.23 -4.23 19.79
N LEU A 27 -8.94 -4.56 19.71
CA LEU A 27 -7.84 -3.60 19.80
C LEU A 27 -6.81 -3.82 18.72
N TYR A 28 -6.47 -2.78 17.94
CA TYR A 28 -5.30 -2.79 17.08
C TYR A 28 -4.04 -2.49 17.91
N VAL A 29 -3.05 -3.36 17.83
CA VAL A 29 -1.75 -3.18 18.47
C VAL A 29 -0.67 -3.13 17.39
N TYR A 30 0.23 -2.15 17.50
CA TYR A 30 1.32 -1.96 16.56
C TYR A 30 2.67 -2.11 17.27
N ASN A 31 3.61 -2.78 16.59
CA ASN A 31 5.01 -2.85 17.02
C ASN A 31 5.84 -1.86 16.20
N GLU A 32 6.33 -0.80 16.85
CA GLU A 32 7.08 0.28 16.22
C GLU A 32 8.38 -0.21 15.58
N ARG A 33 9.11 -1.13 16.24
CA ARG A 33 10.37 -1.68 15.71
C ARG A 33 10.14 -2.40 14.37
N ILE A 34 9.08 -3.19 14.26
CA ILE A 34 8.74 -3.89 13.01
C ILE A 34 8.33 -2.88 11.93
N LEU A 35 7.55 -1.87 12.27
CA LEU A 35 7.17 -0.82 11.33
C LEU A 35 8.39 -0.09 10.76
N ARG A 36 9.33 0.30 11.62
CA ARG A 36 10.58 0.98 11.21
C ARG A 36 11.44 0.09 10.32
N ASP A 37 11.64 -1.18 10.71
CA ASP A 37 12.40 -2.13 9.91
C ASP A 37 11.83 -2.29 8.49
N ARG A 38 10.51 -2.37 8.35
CA ARG A 38 9.85 -2.46 7.05
C ARG A 38 9.96 -1.17 6.23
N MET A 39 9.87 -0.02 6.88
CA MET A 39 10.04 1.29 6.23
C MET A 39 11.48 1.50 5.78
N GLU A 40 12.47 1.13 6.60
CA GLU A 40 13.88 1.17 6.22
C GLU A 40 14.21 0.29 5.01
N LYS A 41 13.64 -0.92 4.95
CA LYS A 41 13.83 -1.83 3.80
C LYS A 41 13.32 -1.22 2.50
N VAL A 42 12.15 -0.58 2.50
CA VAL A 42 11.63 0.06 1.28
C VAL A 42 12.37 1.34 0.92
N ALA A 43 12.91 2.08 1.89
CA ALA A 43 13.73 3.25 1.63
C ALA A 43 15.04 2.91 0.92
N LYS A 44 15.48 1.65 0.97
CA LYS A 44 16.73 1.14 0.40
C LYS A 44 16.55 0.20 -0.80
N VAL A 45 15.39 0.28 -1.48
CA VAL A 45 15.12 -0.57 -2.66
C VAL A 45 16.04 -0.24 -3.82
N ILE A 46 16.30 1.04 -4.08
CA ILE A 46 17.23 1.49 -5.10
C ILE A 46 18.31 2.33 -4.39
N THR A 47 19.59 1.92 -4.53
CA THR A 47 20.71 2.60 -3.88
C THR A 47 21.68 3.23 -4.88
N LYS A 48 21.71 2.76 -6.12
CA LYS A 48 22.59 3.23 -7.19
C LYS A 48 22.14 4.54 -7.83
N TYR A 49 20.84 4.81 -7.82
CA TYR A 49 20.21 5.96 -8.46
C TYR A 49 19.42 6.80 -7.45
N PRO A 50 19.14 8.08 -7.75
CA PRO A 50 18.25 8.88 -6.93
C PRO A 50 16.90 8.16 -6.74
N TYR A 51 16.50 7.96 -5.48
CA TYR A 51 15.30 7.21 -5.15
C TYR A 51 14.64 7.72 -3.87
N THR A 52 13.32 7.64 -3.82
CA THR A 52 12.54 7.80 -2.59
C THR A 52 11.33 6.88 -2.59
N ALA A 53 11.02 6.27 -1.46
CA ALA A 53 9.75 5.59 -1.25
C ALA A 53 8.67 6.60 -0.82
N ASN A 54 7.45 6.44 -1.33
CA ASN A 54 6.26 7.14 -0.88
C ASN A 54 5.37 6.14 -0.13
N TYR A 55 5.24 6.28 1.19
CA TYR A 55 4.33 5.43 1.94
C TYR A 55 2.88 5.72 1.52
N SER A 56 2.15 4.69 1.06
CA SER A 56 0.74 4.82 0.68
C SER A 56 -0.16 4.95 1.89
N VAL A 57 -0.66 6.16 2.16
CA VAL A 57 -1.48 6.50 3.35
C VAL A 57 -2.74 5.65 3.46
N LYS A 58 -3.34 5.26 2.32
CA LYS A 58 -4.51 4.36 2.26
C LYS A 58 -4.32 3.02 2.98
N ALA A 59 -3.08 2.57 3.17
CA ALA A 59 -2.81 1.33 3.89
C ALA A 59 -3.07 1.48 5.40
N ASN A 60 -2.69 2.60 5.99
CA ASN A 60 -3.02 2.98 7.36
C ASN A 60 -2.73 4.47 7.59
N SER A 61 -3.76 5.26 7.81
CA SER A 61 -3.68 6.71 8.01
C SER A 61 -3.44 7.13 9.46
N ASN A 62 -3.11 6.20 10.37
CA ASN A 62 -2.82 6.52 11.76
C ASN A 62 -1.67 7.54 11.86
N ILE A 63 -1.91 8.66 12.54
CA ILE A 63 -0.96 9.79 12.61
C ILE A 63 0.41 9.39 13.18
N HIS A 64 0.46 8.42 14.09
CA HIS A 64 1.72 7.93 14.65
C HIS A 64 2.53 7.16 13.60
N ILE A 65 1.87 6.34 12.78
CA ILE A 65 2.51 5.64 11.65
C ILE A 65 3.02 6.65 10.62
N LEU A 66 2.24 7.70 10.31
CA LEU A 66 2.70 8.77 9.41
C LEU A 66 3.93 9.49 9.96
N ARG A 67 3.98 9.75 11.27
CA ARG A 67 5.16 10.33 11.91
C ARG A 67 6.38 9.41 11.87
N LEU A 68 6.19 8.09 12.02
CA LEU A 68 7.26 7.12 11.82
C LEU A 68 7.80 7.20 10.39
N ALA A 69 6.93 7.17 9.38
CA ALA A 69 7.32 7.30 7.98
C ALA A 69 8.15 8.59 7.73
N MET A 70 7.73 9.71 8.34
CA MET A 70 8.46 10.96 8.25
C MET A 70 9.85 10.87 8.87
N GLN A 71 9.97 10.24 10.04
CA GLN A 71 11.24 10.04 10.76
C GLN A 71 12.19 9.12 10.01
N GLU A 72 11.68 8.08 9.34
CA GLU A 72 12.45 7.18 8.48
C GLU A 72 12.84 7.82 7.13
N GLY A 73 12.49 9.10 6.91
CA GLY A 73 12.89 9.85 5.72
C GLY A 73 12.10 9.51 4.45
N ILE A 74 11.07 8.67 4.52
CA ILE A 74 10.23 8.33 3.36
C ILE A 74 9.12 9.37 3.17
N ASN A 75 8.74 9.62 1.92
CA ASN A 75 7.65 10.49 1.55
C ASN A 75 6.31 9.75 1.65
N CYS A 76 5.21 10.41 1.28
CA CYS A 76 3.89 9.76 1.26
C CYS A 76 3.12 10.05 -0.02
N ASP A 77 2.32 9.06 -0.45
CA ASP A 77 1.25 9.30 -1.41
C ASP A 77 -0.11 9.32 -0.71
N ALA A 78 -0.97 10.20 -1.19
CA ALA A 78 -2.33 10.38 -0.71
C ALA A 78 -3.33 10.26 -1.87
N MET A 79 -4.52 9.74 -1.57
CA MET A 79 -5.59 9.57 -2.56
C MET A 79 -6.80 10.47 -2.30
N SER A 80 -6.80 11.21 -1.19
CA SER A 80 -7.87 12.12 -0.80
C SER A 80 -7.33 13.35 -0.06
N VAL A 81 -8.09 14.44 -0.05
CA VAL A 81 -7.77 15.63 0.74
C VAL A 81 -7.72 15.30 2.23
N GLY A 82 -8.57 14.37 2.70
CA GLY A 82 -8.51 13.91 4.10
C GLY A 82 -7.16 13.29 4.46
N GLU A 83 -6.58 12.46 3.59
CA GLU A 83 -5.23 11.91 3.79
C GLU A 83 -4.15 12.99 3.72
N ILE A 84 -4.25 13.96 2.79
CA ILE A 84 -3.34 15.12 2.74
C ILE A 84 -3.39 15.89 4.07
N GLN A 85 -4.57 16.16 4.60
CA GLN A 85 -4.73 16.86 5.88
C GLN A 85 -4.12 16.08 7.05
N MET A 86 -4.23 14.74 7.05
CA MET A 86 -3.57 13.89 8.06
C MET A 86 -2.04 13.98 7.94
N LEU A 87 -1.49 13.99 6.73
CA LEU A 87 -0.05 14.17 6.49
C LEU A 87 0.44 15.55 6.99
N LEU A 88 -0.28 16.61 6.65
CA LEU A 88 0.07 17.96 7.14
C LEU A 88 0.03 18.04 8.68
N ARG A 89 -0.96 17.40 9.32
CA ARG A 89 -1.03 17.29 10.80
C ARG A 89 0.09 16.43 11.39
N ALA A 90 0.55 15.41 10.65
CA ALA A 90 1.70 14.62 11.06
C ALA A 90 3.03 15.39 10.97
N GLY A 91 3.05 16.50 10.20
CA GLY A 91 4.20 17.38 10.02
C GLY A 91 4.88 17.30 8.66
N PHE A 92 4.30 16.57 7.69
CA PHE A 92 4.85 16.50 6.34
C PHE A 92 4.78 17.86 5.65
N PRO A 93 5.88 18.36 5.07
CA PRO A 93 5.84 19.48 4.16
C PRO A 93 5.22 19.06 2.82
N THR A 94 4.64 20.01 2.09
CA THR A 94 3.85 19.71 0.87
C THR A 94 4.67 19.09 -0.27
N ASP A 95 5.96 19.38 -0.34
CA ASP A 95 6.89 18.80 -1.32
C ASP A 95 7.24 17.32 -1.07
N ARG A 96 6.90 16.79 0.10
CA ARG A 96 7.00 15.37 0.45
C ARG A 96 5.68 14.61 0.32
N ILE A 97 4.64 15.27 -0.20
CA ILE A 97 3.33 14.68 -0.44
C ILE A 97 3.12 14.52 -1.94
N PHE A 98 2.76 13.33 -2.40
CA PHE A 98 2.36 13.04 -3.76
C PHE A 98 0.87 12.71 -3.79
N PHE A 99 0.07 13.51 -4.48
CA PHE A 99 -1.36 13.29 -4.59
C PHE A 99 -1.68 12.47 -5.82
N VAL A 100 -2.23 11.27 -5.62
CA VAL A 100 -2.55 10.29 -6.66
C VAL A 100 -4.04 9.96 -6.62
N PRO A 101 -4.92 10.94 -6.92
CA PRO A 101 -6.35 10.76 -6.83
C PRO A 101 -6.90 9.92 -7.99
N ASN A 102 -8.16 9.48 -7.82
CA ASN A 102 -8.94 8.86 -8.89
C ASN A 102 -10.37 9.43 -8.89
N ASN A 103 -10.82 9.93 -10.05
CA ASN A 103 -12.16 10.48 -10.23
C ASN A 103 -12.52 11.62 -9.23
N VAL A 104 -11.65 12.60 -9.09
CA VAL A 104 -11.83 13.77 -8.22
C VAL A 104 -12.02 15.06 -9.05
N SER A 105 -12.55 16.10 -8.44
CA SER A 105 -12.75 17.43 -9.05
C SER A 105 -12.28 18.54 -8.10
N ASP A 106 -13.03 18.87 -7.09
CA ASP A 106 -12.75 19.98 -6.15
C ASP A 106 -11.45 19.75 -5.35
N GLU A 107 -11.08 18.48 -5.13
CA GLU A 107 -9.84 18.08 -4.47
C GLU A 107 -8.59 18.53 -5.24
N LEU A 108 -8.67 18.63 -6.57
CA LEU A 108 -7.57 19.16 -7.39
C LEU A 108 -7.30 20.63 -7.06
N VAL A 109 -8.35 21.42 -6.81
CA VAL A 109 -8.22 22.84 -6.41
C VAL A 109 -7.44 22.95 -5.11
N PHE A 110 -7.72 22.05 -4.15
CA PHE A 110 -6.99 22.00 -2.89
C PHE A 110 -5.51 21.72 -3.13
N ALA A 111 -5.20 20.70 -3.90
CA ALA A 111 -3.82 20.29 -4.18
C ALA A 111 -3.02 21.40 -4.89
N VAL A 112 -3.61 22.03 -5.91
CA VAL A 112 -3.00 23.14 -6.65
C VAL A 112 -2.72 24.33 -5.74
N LYS A 113 -3.69 24.75 -4.90
CA LYS A 113 -3.51 25.86 -3.95
C LYS A 113 -2.40 25.62 -2.93
N HIS A 114 -2.16 24.38 -2.57
CA HIS A 114 -1.10 24.01 -1.61
C HIS A 114 0.23 23.64 -2.28
N GLY A 115 0.31 23.70 -3.62
CA GLY A 115 1.52 23.35 -4.38
C GLY A 115 1.92 21.88 -4.25
N ILE A 116 0.93 20.99 -4.06
CA ILE A 116 1.17 19.56 -3.92
C ILE A 116 1.27 18.92 -5.30
N MET A 117 2.36 18.17 -5.55
CA MET A 117 2.54 17.43 -6.79
C MET A 117 1.40 16.41 -6.98
N THR A 118 0.71 16.52 -8.12
CA THR A 118 -0.48 15.72 -8.40
C THR A 118 -0.28 14.87 -9.65
N SER A 119 -0.70 13.62 -9.59
CA SER A 119 -0.79 12.73 -10.74
C SER A 119 -2.23 12.63 -11.24
N LEU A 120 -2.42 12.85 -12.53
CA LEU A 120 -3.72 12.84 -13.19
C LEU A 120 -3.97 11.45 -13.80
N ASP A 121 -5.11 10.87 -13.50
CA ASP A 121 -5.47 9.48 -13.83
C ASP A 121 -6.20 9.35 -15.19
N SER A 122 -6.58 10.45 -15.82
CA SER A 122 -7.27 10.47 -17.11
C SER A 122 -7.03 11.78 -17.85
N LEU A 123 -7.29 11.80 -19.17
CA LEU A 123 -7.23 13.00 -20.00
C LEU A 123 -8.18 14.08 -19.48
N ALA A 124 -9.40 13.71 -19.09
CA ALA A 124 -10.36 14.65 -18.52
C ALA A 124 -9.88 15.32 -17.23
N GLN A 125 -9.20 14.57 -16.35
CA GLN A 125 -8.60 15.14 -15.14
C GLN A 125 -7.39 16.03 -15.47
N LEU A 126 -6.60 15.69 -16.48
CA LEU A 126 -5.50 16.53 -16.94
C LEU A 126 -6.00 17.85 -17.50
N GLU A 127 -7.09 17.84 -18.28
CA GLU A 127 -7.75 19.04 -18.80
C GLU A 127 -8.31 19.89 -17.67
N LEU A 128 -9.05 19.29 -16.72
CA LEU A 128 -9.58 19.97 -15.54
C LEU A 128 -8.46 20.62 -14.70
N TYR A 129 -7.34 19.90 -14.50
CA TYR A 129 -6.18 20.45 -13.80
C TYR A 129 -5.61 21.67 -14.51
N GLY A 130 -5.51 21.60 -15.85
CA GLY A 130 -5.08 22.73 -16.67
C GLY A 130 -6.00 23.94 -16.51
N GLN A 131 -7.32 23.74 -16.56
CA GLN A 131 -8.31 24.78 -16.34
C GLN A 131 -8.18 25.41 -14.94
N ILE A 132 -8.07 24.60 -13.88
CA ILE A 132 -7.84 25.07 -12.51
C ILE A 132 -6.58 25.94 -12.41
N CYS A 133 -5.49 25.53 -13.07
CA CYS A 133 -4.25 26.31 -13.10
C CYS A 133 -4.46 27.68 -13.77
N CYS A 134 -5.29 27.75 -14.81
CA CYS A 134 -5.63 29.02 -15.47
C CYS A 134 -6.52 29.89 -14.58
N ASP A 135 -7.59 29.32 -13.99
CA ASP A 135 -8.54 30.03 -13.14
C ASP A 135 -7.88 30.60 -11.86
N LEU A 136 -6.86 29.92 -11.38
CA LEU A 136 -6.05 30.38 -10.25
C LEU A 136 -4.86 31.26 -10.66
N GLU A 137 -4.76 31.61 -11.94
CA GLU A 137 -3.70 32.47 -12.51
C GLU A 137 -2.28 31.99 -12.16
N LEU A 138 -2.07 30.66 -12.08
CA LEU A 138 -0.74 30.12 -11.78
C LEU A 138 0.27 30.50 -12.87
N PRO A 139 1.47 30.96 -12.50
CA PRO A 139 2.56 31.13 -13.46
C PRO A 139 2.91 29.83 -14.16
N ASN A 140 3.27 29.87 -15.44
CA ASN A 140 3.55 28.69 -16.27
C ASN A 140 4.65 27.77 -15.67
N GLU A 141 5.64 28.33 -14.98
CA GLU A 141 6.70 27.59 -14.31
C GLU A 141 6.19 26.74 -13.13
N LYS A 142 5.05 27.06 -12.54
CA LYS A 142 4.38 26.35 -11.46
C LYS A 142 3.33 25.34 -11.94
N ARG A 143 2.94 25.36 -13.22
CA ARG A 143 1.95 24.44 -13.80
C ARG A 143 2.58 23.08 -14.05
N LYS A 144 3.01 22.41 -13.01
CA LYS A 144 3.65 21.09 -13.04
C LYS A 144 2.69 20.03 -12.55
N CYS A 145 2.65 18.89 -13.25
CA CYS A 145 1.90 17.71 -12.83
C CYS A 145 2.58 16.42 -13.30
N ALA A 146 2.09 15.29 -12.79
CA ALA A 146 2.38 13.97 -13.30
C ALA A 146 1.15 13.37 -13.97
N VAL A 147 1.33 12.30 -14.72
CA VAL A 147 0.24 11.52 -15.31
C VAL A 147 0.41 10.04 -14.97
N ARG A 148 -0.69 9.39 -14.65
CA ARG A 148 -0.71 7.95 -14.40
C ARG A 148 -0.89 7.22 -15.73
N ILE A 149 0.06 6.35 -16.05
CA ILE A 149 0.04 5.51 -17.24
C ILE A 149 -0.52 4.13 -16.88
N ASN A 150 -1.45 3.63 -17.69
CA ASN A 150 -1.86 2.24 -17.59
C ASN A 150 -0.83 1.36 -18.31
N PRO A 151 -0.10 0.48 -17.59
CA PRO A 151 0.98 -0.29 -18.19
C PRO A 151 0.50 -1.43 -19.09
N GLY A 152 -0.83 -1.62 -19.26
CA GLY A 152 -1.40 -2.72 -20.04
C GLY A 152 -1.30 -4.10 -19.37
N VAL A 153 -0.62 -4.20 -18.23
CA VAL A 153 -0.47 -5.41 -17.41
C VAL A 153 -0.87 -5.13 -15.98
N GLY A 154 -1.34 -6.15 -15.28
CA GLY A 154 -1.73 -6.04 -13.87
C GLY A 154 -1.43 -7.32 -13.12
N ALA A 155 -1.20 -7.20 -11.81
CA ALA A 155 -0.94 -8.32 -10.91
C ALA A 155 -1.62 -8.10 -9.55
N GLY A 156 -2.05 -9.17 -8.89
CA GLY A 156 -2.64 -9.11 -7.56
C GLY A 156 -3.17 -10.47 -7.12
N HIS A 157 -3.40 -10.66 -5.83
CA HIS A 157 -3.89 -11.91 -5.27
C HIS A 157 -5.36 -12.22 -5.61
N CYS A 158 -6.12 -11.25 -6.09
CA CYS A 158 -7.48 -11.43 -6.63
C CYS A 158 -7.79 -10.32 -7.65
N GLU A 159 -8.78 -10.55 -8.50
CA GLU A 159 -9.18 -9.59 -9.55
C GLU A 159 -9.53 -8.20 -9.02
N LYS A 160 -10.12 -8.11 -7.82
CA LYS A 160 -10.54 -6.85 -7.20
C LYS A 160 -9.38 -5.90 -6.82
N VAL A 161 -8.14 -6.40 -6.74
CA VAL A 161 -6.96 -5.61 -6.39
C VAL A 161 -6.00 -5.39 -7.56
N ILE A 162 -6.36 -5.84 -8.75
CA ILE A 162 -5.61 -5.56 -9.99
C ILE A 162 -5.98 -4.15 -10.45
N THR A 163 -4.99 -3.28 -10.60
CA THR A 163 -5.16 -1.86 -10.96
C THR A 163 -4.46 -1.47 -12.26
N GLY A 164 -3.78 -2.41 -12.93
CA GLY A 164 -3.21 -2.27 -14.27
C GLY A 164 -3.89 -3.20 -15.27
N GLY A 165 -3.71 -2.92 -16.57
CA GLY A 165 -4.25 -3.77 -17.65
C GLY A 165 -5.49 -3.21 -18.34
N LYS A 166 -5.82 -3.77 -19.52
CA LYS A 166 -6.82 -3.22 -20.47
C LYS A 166 -8.26 -3.13 -19.93
N LYS A 167 -8.59 -3.84 -18.85
CA LYS A 167 -9.95 -3.87 -18.28
C LYS A 167 -10.09 -3.07 -16.98
N THR A 168 -9.06 -2.35 -16.58
CA THR A 168 -9.08 -1.57 -15.35
C THR A 168 -9.47 -0.12 -15.62
N LYS A 169 -10.05 0.54 -14.61
CA LYS A 169 -10.49 1.93 -14.70
C LYS A 169 -9.37 2.96 -14.51
N PHE A 170 -8.13 2.52 -14.31
CA PHE A 170 -7.03 3.36 -13.86
C PHE A 170 -6.05 3.70 -14.97
N GLY A 171 -5.60 4.95 -14.97
CA GLY A 171 -4.52 5.44 -15.79
C GLY A 171 -4.89 5.70 -17.25
N ILE A 172 -4.05 6.48 -17.92
CA ILE A 172 -4.16 6.84 -19.33
C ILE A 172 -3.50 5.74 -20.15
N ALA A 173 -4.17 5.28 -21.20
CA ALA A 173 -3.64 4.26 -22.09
C ALA A 173 -2.45 4.79 -22.91
N GLU A 174 -1.55 3.89 -23.33
CA GLU A 174 -0.35 4.29 -24.08
C GLU A 174 -0.70 4.97 -25.41
N GLU A 175 -1.74 4.51 -26.09
CA GLU A 175 -2.24 5.12 -27.33
C GLU A 175 -2.72 6.57 -27.17
N ASP A 176 -3.06 6.98 -25.94
CA ASP A 176 -3.52 8.34 -25.62
C ASP A 176 -2.40 9.31 -25.21
N ILE A 177 -1.15 8.88 -25.17
CA ILE A 177 -0.01 9.76 -24.85
C ILE A 177 0.07 11.00 -25.72
N PRO A 178 -0.17 10.95 -27.05
CA PRO A 178 -0.23 12.17 -27.85
C PRO A 178 -1.24 13.20 -27.35
N ASN A 179 -2.40 12.76 -26.85
CA ASN A 179 -3.42 13.65 -26.30
C ASN A 179 -2.96 14.31 -24.98
N ILE A 180 -2.12 13.64 -24.18
CA ILE A 180 -1.48 14.27 -23.01
C ILE A 180 -0.67 15.49 -23.43
N PHE A 181 0.14 15.38 -24.48
CA PHE A 181 0.97 16.49 -24.96
C PHE A 181 0.15 17.64 -25.56
N GLU A 182 -0.97 17.35 -26.25
CA GLU A 182 -1.87 18.37 -26.78
C GLU A 182 -2.54 19.16 -25.65
N ILE A 183 -3.06 18.48 -24.63
CA ILE A 183 -3.65 19.13 -23.44
C ILE A 183 -2.58 19.93 -22.70
N ALA A 184 -1.40 19.35 -22.47
CA ALA A 184 -0.31 20.04 -21.80
C ALA A 184 0.10 21.33 -22.54
N LYS A 185 0.16 21.29 -23.86
CA LYS A 185 0.41 22.48 -24.69
C LYS A 185 -0.68 23.54 -24.55
N THR A 186 -1.95 23.12 -24.59
CA THR A 186 -3.11 24.03 -24.51
C THR A 186 -3.10 24.84 -23.21
N TYR A 187 -2.80 24.21 -22.09
CA TYR A 187 -2.82 24.84 -20.76
C TYR A 187 -1.43 25.26 -20.24
N SER A 188 -0.39 25.13 -21.06
CA SER A 188 1.02 25.35 -20.66
C SER A 188 1.43 24.52 -19.45
N LEU A 189 0.96 23.29 -19.37
CA LEU A 189 1.36 22.33 -18.31
C LEU A 189 2.74 21.74 -18.59
N LYS A 190 3.47 21.45 -17.55
CA LYS A 190 4.72 20.68 -17.60
C LYS A 190 4.47 19.30 -17.00
N ILE A 191 4.52 18.28 -17.84
CA ILE A 191 4.47 16.88 -17.37
C ILE A 191 5.85 16.55 -16.86
N VAL A 192 6.03 16.59 -15.54
CA VAL A 192 7.32 16.38 -14.85
C VAL A 192 7.47 14.99 -14.26
N GLY A 193 6.41 14.20 -14.26
CA GLY A 193 6.44 12.83 -13.74
C GLY A 193 5.45 11.92 -14.45
N ILE A 194 5.77 10.65 -14.44
CA ILE A 194 4.84 9.58 -14.80
C ILE A 194 4.82 8.55 -13.68
N ASN A 195 3.66 7.95 -13.46
CA ASN A 195 3.53 6.85 -12.51
C ASN A 195 2.64 5.73 -13.04
N GLN A 196 2.74 4.58 -12.40
CA GLN A 196 1.87 3.42 -12.62
C GLN A 196 1.53 2.76 -11.29
N HIS A 197 0.53 1.89 -11.30
CA HIS A 197 0.29 0.95 -10.22
C HIS A 197 -0.41 -0.29 -10.78
N ILE A 198 0.16 -1.48 -10.57
CA ILE A 198 -0.31 -2.71 -11.23
C ILE A 198 -1.22 -3.56 -10.36
N GLY A 199 -1.22 -3.34 -9.04
CA GLY A 199 -2.02 -4.10 -8.10
C GLY A 199 -1.37 -4.26 -6.73
N SER A 200 -1.80 -5.27 -5.98
CA SER A 200 -1.36 -5.44 -4.59
C SER A 200 -1.19 -6.90 -4.22
N LEU A 201 -0.24 -7.15 -3.31
CA LEU A 201 0.09 -8.47 -2.75
C LEU A 201 0.64 -9.42 -3.84
N PHE A 202 1.60 -8.97 -4.62
CA PHE A 202 2.38 -9.88 -5.45
C PHE A 202 3.60 -10.37 -4.65
N MET A 203 3.78 -11.70 -4.62
CA MET A 203 4.91 -12.37 -3.96
C MET A 203 6.03 -12.68 -4.96
N ASP A 204 5.71 -12.76 -6.28
CA ASP A 204 6.68 -12.88 -7.36
C ASP A 204 7.05 -11.49 -7.89
N PRO A 205 8.34 -11.10 -7.88
CA PRO A 205 8.81 -9.84 -8.45
C PRO A 205 8.59 -9.68 -9.95
N LYS A 206 8.46 -10.77 -10.71
CA LYS A 206 8.48 -10.74 -12.18
C LYS A 206 7.42 -9.83 -12.80
N PRO A 207 6.12 -9.91 -12.44
CA PRO A 207 5.10 -9.04 -13.04
C PRO A 207 5.37 -7.55 -12.80
N TYR A 208 5.92 -7.22 -11.63
CA TYR A 208 6.28 -5.84 -11.32
C TYR A 208 7.48 -5.36 -12.16
N LEU A 209 8.52 -6.18 -12.31
CA LEU A 209 9.69 -5.85 -13.14
C LEU A 209 9.32 -5.70 -14.62
N ASP A 210 8.40 -6.54 -15.13
CA ASP A 210 7.86 -6.42 -16.48
C ASP A 210 7.13 -5.07 -16.66
N ALA A 211 6.32 -4.67 -15.70
CA ALA A 211 5.63 -3.38 -15.71
C ALA A 211 6.58 -2.18 -15.59
N VAL A 212 7.62 -2.28 -14.73
CA VAL A 212 8.68 -1.26 -14.63
C VAL A 212 9.40 -1.10 -15.97
N THR A 213 9.78 -2.20 -16.61
CA THR A 213 10.43 -2.19 -17.92
C THR A 213 9.57 -1.49 -18.97
N ASN A 214 8.25 -1.77 -18.98
CA ASN A 214 7.33 -1.13 -19.91
C ASN A 214 7.17 0.38 -19.60
N LEU A 215 7.02 0.77 -18.35
CA LEU A 215 6.92 2.19 -17.97
C LEU A 215 8.20 2.96 -18.38
N LEU A 216 9.37 2.37 -18.16
CA LEU A 216 10.64 2.99 -18.54
C LEU A 216 10.77 3.13 -20.06
N ARG A 217 10.28 2.15 -20.84
CA ARG A 217 10.19 2.27 -22.30
C ARG A 217 9.29 3.45 -22.72
N ILE A 218 8.14 3.59 -22.09
CA ILE A 218 7.22 4.72 -22.32
C ILE A 218 7.88 6.05 -21.90
N ALA A 219 8.61 6.06 -20.79
CA ALA A 219 9.32 7.24 -20.29
C ALA A 219 10.30 7.85 -21.31
N LEU A 220 10.88 7.04 -22.20
CA LEU A 220 11.76 7.52 -23.28
C LEU A 220 11.06 8.50 -24.24
N GLY A 221 9.73 8.49 -24.30
CA GLY A 221 8.93 9.45 -25.07
C GLY A 221 8.70 10.80 -24.38
N PHE A 222 9.13 10.96 -23.12
CA PHE A 222 9.00 12.20 -22.34
C PHE A 222 10.38 12.84 -22.15
N GLU A 223 10.58 14.05 -22.65
CA GLU A 223 11.91 14.66 -22.70
C GLU A 223 12.47 15.16 -21.35
N LYS A 224 11.64 15.47 -20.37
CA LYS A 224 12.05 16.25 -19.17
C LYS A 224 11.39 15.76 -17.88
N LEU A 225 11.36 14.46 -17.67
CA LEU A 225 10.84 13.93 -16.41
C LEU A 225 11.79 14.29 -15.25
N GLU A 226 11.20 14.82 -14.19
CA GLU A 226 11.85 15.03 -12.89
C GLU A 226 11.82 13.75 -12.06
N PHE A 227 10.74 12.92 -12.22
CA PHE A 227 10.63 11.62 -11.56
C PHE A 227 9.84 10.58 -12.37
N ILE A 228 10.07 9.31 -12.03
CA ILE A 228 9.29 8.15 -12.51
C ILE A 228 8.91 7.33 -11.28
N ASP A 229 7.59 7.09 -11.09
CA ASP A 229 7.09 6.34 -9.95
C ASP A 229 6.54 4.97 -10.41
N PHE A 230 7.10 3.91 -9.86
CA PHE A 230 6.78 2.54 -10.23
C PHE A 230 5.54 2.00 -9.52
N GLY A 231 4.95 2.76 -8.59
CA GLY A 231 3.86 2.31 -7.74
C GLY A 231 4.31 1.36 -6.64
N GLY A 232 3.34 0.74 -5.99
CA GLY A 232 3.56 -0.22 -4.92
C GLY A 232 3.07 -1.61 -5.25
N GLY A 233 2.75 -2.37 -4.20
CA GLY A 233 2.11 -3.67 -4.32
C GLY A 233 2.93 -4.84 -3.76
N TYR A 234 4.13 -4.59 -3.22
CA TYR A 234 4.96 -5.62 -2.59
C TYR A 234 4.17 -6.43 -1.58
N GLY A 235 4.26 -7.75 -1.70
CA GLY A 235 3.54 -8.69 -0.88
C GLY A 235 4.11 -8.85 0.53
N VAL A 236 3.29 -9.41 1.39
CA VAL A 236 3.65 -9.88 2.72
C VAL A 236 3.05 -11.26 2.92
N PRO A 237 3.68 -12.16 3.67
CA PRO A 237 3.12 -13.47 3.95
C PRO A 237 1.92 -13.33 4.88
N TYR A 238 0.82 -14.01 4.55
CA TYR A 238 -0.37 -14.11 5.40
C TYR A 238 -0.56 -15.50 5.98
N HIS A 239 0.09 -16.52 5.40
CA HIS A 239 0.15 -17.90 5.90
C HIS A 239 1.48 -18.15 6.62
N LYS A 240 1.80 -17.32 7.61
CA LYS A 240 3.08 -17.38 8.34
C LYS A 240 3.21 -18.66 9.18
N LEU A 241 2.08 -19.15 9.67
CA LEU A 241 2.01 -20.40 10.43
C LEU A 241 2.30 -21.62 9.54
N ASP A 242 2.15 -21.49 8.21
CA ASP A 242 2.46 -22.48 7.18
C ASP A 242 3.80 -22.20 6.46
N ASP A 243 4.67 -21.40 7.07
CA ASP A 243 6.01 -21.06 6.56
C ASP A 243 6.02 -20.33 5.20
N GLU A 244 4.96 -19.57 4.87
CA GLU A 244 4.95 -18.69 3.70
C GLU A 244 6.14 -17.73 3.77
N LYS A 245 6.91 -17.67 2.68
CA LYS A 245 8.13 -16.86 2.63
C LYS A 245 7.79 -15.38 2.43
N ASP A 246 8.64 -14.53 2.98
CA ASP A 246 8.59 -13.09 2.76
C ASP A 246 8.85 -12.74 1.28
N PHE A 247 8.41 -11.55 0.86
CA PHE A 247 8.72 -11.04 -0.48
C PHE A 247 10.24 -11.02 -0.69
N PRO A 248 10.77 -11.59 -1.80
CA PRO A 248 12.20 -11.77 -2.01
C PRO A 248 12.88 -10.45 -2.40
N MET A 249 13.01 -9.54 -1.46
CA MET A 249 13.45 -8.15 -1.67
C MET A 249 14.86 -8.08 -2.31
N GLU A 250 15.79 -8.92 -1.90
CA GLU A 250 17.16 -8.89 -2.45
C GLU A 250 17.22 -9.41 -3.89
N GLU A 251 16.44 -10.45 -4.22
CA GLU A 251 16.28 -10.90 -5.60
C GLU A 251 15.65 -9.78 -6.45
N PHE A 252 14.60 -9.15 -5.93
CA PHE A 252 13.94 -8.04 -6.59
C PHE A 252 14.93 -6.91 -6.92
N LYS A 253 15.73 -6.46 -5.95
CA LYS A 253 16.75 -5.42 -6.15
C LYS A 253 17.75 -5.80 -7.23
N SER A 254 18.29 -7.03 -7.16
CA SER A 254 19.30 -7.51 -8.10
C SER A 254 18.79 -7.58 -9.54
N ARG A 255 17.49 -7.83 -9.73
CA ARG A 255 16.84 -7.88 -11.05
C ARG A 255 16.40 -6.50 -11.53
N LEU A 256 16.09 -5.58 -10.62
CA LEU A 256 15.69 -4.21 -10.96
C LEU A 256 16.89 -3.38 -11.45
N GLU A 257 18.04 -3.52 -10.83
CA GLU A 257 19.22 -2.68 -11.13
C GLU A 257 19.64 -2.70 -12.60
N PRO A 258 19.77 -3.84 -13.30
CA PRO A 258 20.09 -3.87 -14.72
C PRO A 258 19.06 -3.18 -15.62
N ILE A 259 17.77 -3.22 -15.21
CA ILE A 259 16.69 -2.54 -15.95
C ILE A 259 16.87 -1.01 -15.85
N LEU A 260 17.25 -0.52 -14.66
CA LEU A 260 17.53 0.90 -14.46
C LEU A 260 18.81 1.34 -15.18
N ASP A 261 19.84 0.48 -15.25
CA ASP A 261 21.09 0.75 -15.98
C ASP A 261 20.82 0.92 -17.48
N ASP A 262 20.02 0.03 -18.06
CA ASP A 262 19.62 0.12 -19.47
C ASP A 262 18.86 1.42 -19.76
N PHE A 263 17.88 1.76 -18.91
CA PHE A 263 17.15 3.03 -19.03
C PHE A 263 18.07 4.25 -18.90
N ALA A 264 18.91 4.27 -17.87
CA ALA A 264 19.83 5.38 -17.62
C ALA A 264 20.76 5.65 -18.81
N SER A 265 21.23 4.58 -19.47
CA SER A 265 22.10 4.69 -20.66
C SER A 265 21.41 5.36 -21.85
N LYS A 266 20.08 5.26 -21.94
CA LYS A 266 19.26 5.77 -23.06
C LYS A 266 18.67 7.15 -22.80
N TYR A 267 18.27 7.42 -21.55
CA TYR A 267 17.54 8.65 -21.19
C TYR A 267 18.46 9.85 -20.95
N GLY A 268 19.73 9.64 -20.63
CA GLY A 268 20.72 10.69 -20.35
C GLY A 268 20.67 11.12 -18.88
N LYS A 269 19.91 12.18 -18.52
CA LYS A 269 19.77 12.60 -17.12
C LYS A 269 18.77 11.72 -16.42
N VAL A 270 19.23 10.90 -15.47
CA VAL A 270 18.37 10.00 -14.69
C VAL A 270 17.43 10.81 -13.78
N PRO A 271 16.10 10.62 -13.89
CA PRO A 271 15.15 11.24 -12.99
C PRO A 271 15.17 10.58 -11.61
N LEU A 272 14.47 11.18 -10.63
CA LEU A 272 14.23 10.55 -9.34
C LEU A 272 13.28 9.35 -9.54
N PHE A 273 13.72 8.15 -9.16
CA PHE A 273 12.83 7.01 -9.10
C PHE A 273 12.03 7.00 -7.81
N LYS A 274 10.77 6.56 -7.90
CA LYS A 274 9.88 6.44 -6.75
C LYS A 274 9.18 5.09 -6.73
N SER A 275 8.72 4.67 -5.56
CA SER A 275 7.74 3.59 -5.39
C SER A 275 6.73 3.93 -4.31
N GLU A 276 5.57 3.27 -4.33
CA GLU A 276 4.42 3.54 -3.43
C GLU A 276 4.10 2.34 -2.53
N PRO A 277 5.03 1.88 -1.65
CA PRO A 277 4.74 0.76 -0.75
C PRO A 277 3.74 1.18 0.33
N GLY A 278 2.64 0.44 0.45
CA GLY A 278 1.67 0.63 1.53
C GLY A 278 1.67 -0.57 2.47
N ARG A 279 1.06 -1.67 2.02
CA ARG A 279 0.92 -2.92 2.77
C ARG A 279 2.24 -3.43 3.38
N TYR A 280 3.30 -3.46 2.60
CA TYR A 280 4.61 -3.96 3.03
C TYR A 280 5.17 -3.21 4.25
N CYS A 281 4.89 -1.91 4.35
CA CYS A 281 5.37 -1.09 5.47
C CYS A 281 4.66 -1.38 6.78
N VAL A 282 3.37 -1.79 6.75
CA VAL A 282 2.55 -1.76 7.98
C VAL A 282 1.87 -3.08 8.35
N ALA A 283 1.68 -4.01 7.40
CA ALA A 283 0.85 -5.18 7.67
C ALA A 283 1.44 -6.10 8.75
N GLU A 284 2.74 -6.31 8.75
CA GLU A 284 3.39 -7.16 9.73
C GLU A 284 3.62 -6.48 11.09
N GLY A 285 3.65 -5.15 11.10
CA GLY A 285 3.77 -4.37 12.34
C GLY A 285 2.46 -4.25 13.11
N GLY A 286 1.35 -4.84 12.66
CA GLY A 286 0.04 -4.73 13.29
C GLY A 286 -0.62 -6.07 13.58
N VAL A 287 -1.25 -6.19 14.75
CA VAL A 287 -2.14 -7.31 15.10
C VAL A 287 -3.44 -6.78 15.67
N ILE A 288 -4.50 -7.59 15.63
CA ILE A 288 -5.77 -7.32 16.29
C ILE A 288 -5.90 -8.27 17.48
N LEU A 289 -6.06 -7.72 18.68
CA LEU A 289 -6.47 -8.47 19.85
C LEU A 289 -7.97 -8.50 19.92
N GLY A 290 -8.54 -9.70 19.97
CA GLY A 290 -9.97 -9.95 20.18
C GLY A 290 -10.21 -10.95 21.30
N ARG A 291 -11.43 -11.03 21.79
CA ARG A 291 -11.86 -12.01 22.78
C ARG A 291 -12.91 -12.94 22.22
N VAL A 292 -12.79 -14.22 22.57
CA VAL A 292 -13.88 -15.17 22.37
C VAL A 292 -15.00 -14.81 23.32
N GLN A 293 -16.19 -14.51 22.76
CA GLN A 293 -17.39 -14.13 23.51
C GLN A 293 -18.30 -15.35 23.75
N ALA A 294 -18.35 -16.26 22.78
CA ALA A 294 -19.17 -17.46 22.85
C ALA A 294 -18.62 -18.57 21.95
N VAL A 295 -18.83 -19.81 22.36
CA VAL A 295 -18.64 -20.97 21.52
C VAL A 295 -19.96 -21.71 21.42
N LYS A 296 -20.41 -22.03 20.21
CA LYS A 296 -21.67 -22.73 19.98
C LYS A 296 -21.53 -23.81 18.91
N GLN A 297 -22.34 -24.84 19.02
CA GLN A 297 -22.45 -25.85 17.99
C GLN A 297 -23.81 -25.75 17.29
N ASN A 298 -23.79 -25.88 15.98
CA ASN A 298 -25.00 -25.94 15.16
C ASN A 298 -24.76 -26.85 13.97
N SER A 299 -25.64 -27.85 13.82
CA SER A 299 -25.61 -28.82 12.69
C SER A 299 -24.23 -29.49 12.49
N GLY A 300 -23.57 -29.84 13.61
CA GLY A 300 -22.26 -30.52 13.60
C GLY A 300 -21.06 -29.58 13.37
N LYS A 301 -21.28 -28.28 13.23
CA LYS A 301 -20.20 -27.28 13.12
C LYS A 301 -20.03 -26.51 14.43
N THR A 302 -18.78 -26.21 14.75
CA THR A 302 -18.41 -25.37 15.91
C THR A 302 -18.14 -23.95 15.42
N PHE A 303 -18.80 -22.98 16.05
CA PHE A 303 -18.63 -21.56 15.80
C PHE A 303 -17.99 -20.88 17.02
N VAL A 304 -16.86 -20.21 16.82
CA VAL A 304 -16.17 -19.40 17.82
C VAL A 304 -16.49 -17.94 17.54
N GLY A 305 -17.42 -17.38 18.29
CA GLY A 305 -17.83 -15.98 18.19
C GLY A 305 -16.87 -15.07 18.94
N THR A 306 -16.38 -14.03 18.25
CA THR A 306 -15.45 -13.03 18.80
C THR A 306 -16.06 -11.64 18.76
N ASP A 307 -15.44 -10.68 19.43
CA ASP A 307 -15.77 -9.26 19.34
C ASP A 307 -15.10 -8.55 18.14
N VAL A 308 -14.36 -9.29 17.30
CA VAL A 308 -13.78 -8.78 16.07
C VAL A 308 -14.74 -9.04 14.91
N GLY A 309 -15.54 -8.07 14.55
CA GLY A 309 -16.45 -8.18 13.41
C GLY A 309 -15.84 -7.67 12.10
N MET A 310 -16.56 -7.83 10.99
CA MET A 310 -16.16 -7.34 9.66
C MET A 310 -15.99 -5.81 9.60
N ASN A 311 -16.58 -5.08 10.52
CA ASN A 311 -16.37 -3.64 10.71
C ASN A 311 -14.97 -3.31 11.28
N VAL A 312 -14.33 -4.27 11.94
CA VAL A 312 -12.96 -4.17 12.45
C VAL A 312 -11.98 -4.77 11.45
N LEU A 313 -12.27 -5.95 10.89
CA LEU A 313 -11.43 -6.63 9.90
C LEU A 313 -12.27 -7.04 8.68
N VAL A 314 -12.39 -6.15 7.70
CA VAL A 314 -13.26 -6.35 6.53
C VAL A 314 -12.71 -7.33 5.50
N ARG A 315 -11.39 -7.56 5.46
CA ARG A 315 -10.74 -8.31 4.36
C ARG A 315 -11.21 -9.75 4.19
N PRO A 316 -11.44 -10.56 5.24
CA PRO A 316 -12.00 -11.89 5.07
C PRO A 316 -13.36 -11.87 4.36
N SER A 317 -14.27 -11.00 4.79
CA SER A 317 -15.61 -10.88 4.20
C SER A 317 -15.60 -10.31 2.79
N MET A 318 -14.75 -9.30 2.51
CA MET A 318 -14.73 -8.57 1.23
C MET A 318 -13.96 -9.29 0.13
N TYR A 319 -12.83 -9.90 0.49
CA TYR A 319 -11.87 -10.48 -0.46
C TYR A 319 -11.66 -11.98 -0.29
N GLY A 320 -12.26 -12.63 0.73
CA GLY A 320 -11.91 -14.00 1.10
C GLY A 320 -10.46 -14.13 1.60
N SER A 321 -9.89 -13.04 2.11
CA SER A 321 -8.48 -13.01 2.49
C SER A 321 -8.23 -13.77 3.77
N TRP A 322 -7.16 -14.55 3.79
CA TRP A 322 -6.66 -15.24 4.96
C TRP A 322 -5.96 -14.27 5.92
N HIS A 323 -6.09 -14.54 7.21
CA HIS A 323 -5.28 -13.99 8.29
C HIS A 323 -5.00 -15.09 9.29
N ASP A 324 -3.75 -15.28 9.66
CA ASP A 324 -3.40 -16.20 10.72
C ASP A 324 -4.04 -15.78 12.06
N ILE A 325 -4.57 -16.76 12.79
CA ILE A 325 -5.16 -16.57 14.11
C ILE A 325 -4.31 -17.34 15.12
N GLU A 326 -3.76 -16.64 16.09
CA GLU A 326 -3.04 -17.24 17.21
C GLU A 326 -3.88 -17.12 18.50
N ILE A 327 -3.97 -18.19 19.24
CA ILE A 327 -4.72 -18.23 20.50
C ILE A 327 -3.77 -17.94 21.66
N ILE A 328 -4.14 -17.01 22.51
CA ILE A 328 -3.40 -16.66 23.73
C ILE A 328 -4.19 -17.12 24.94
N ARG A 329 -3.51 -17.84 25.83
CA ARG A 329 -4.07 -18.32 27.10
C ARG A 329 -3.02 -18.25 28.21
N ASN A 330 -3.37 -17.66 29.33
CA ASN A 330 -2.47 -17.44 30.47
C ASN A 330 -1.16 -16.72 30.08
N GLY A 331 -1.29 -15.70 29.24
CA GLY A 331 -0.19 -14.85 28.74
C GLY A 331 0.73 -15.53 27.72
N LYS A 332 0.41 -16.72 27.24
CA LYS A 332 1.23 -17.48 26.29
C LYS A 332 0.42 -17.85 25.04
N VAL A 333 1.10 -17.90 23.91
CA VAL A 333 0.52 -18.44 22.67
C VAL A 333 0.36 -19.95 22.85
N VAL A 334 -0.83 -20.46 22.54
CA VAL A 334 -1.15 -21.90 22.54
C VAL A 334 -0.36 -22.58 21.41
N GLN A 335 0.39 -23.61 21.77
CA GLN A 335 1.17 -24.37 20.80
C GLN A 335 0.27 -25.32 20.00
N ARG A 336 0.47 -25.34 18.68
CA ARG A 336 -0.28 -26.21 17.76
C ARG A 336 0.41 -27.53 17.48
N GLU A 337 1.75 -27.61 17.66
CA GLU A 337 2.57 -28.80 17.41
C GLU A 337 3.72 -28.88 18.42
N GLY A 338 4.28 -30.08 18.56
CA GLY A 338 5.42 -30.35 19.46
C GLY A 338 4.99 -30.73 20.87
N ASP A 339 5.98 -30.79 21.80
CA ASP A 339 5.74 -31.12 23.21
C ASP A 339 4.86 -30.02 23.84
N GLY A 340 3.72 -30.44 24.39
CA GLY A 340 2.73 -29.52 25.00
C GLY A 340 1.71 -28.91 24.00
N ALA A 341 1.66 -29.41 22.76
CA ALA A 341 0.63 -29.00 21.80
C ALA A 341 -0.77 -29.42 22.27
N GLU A 342 -1.74 -28.52 22.08
CA GLU A 342 -3.15 -28.82 22.32
C GLU A 342 -3.78 -29.45 21.06
N PRO A 343 -4.79 -30.34 21.23
CA PRO A 343 -5.53 -30.89 20.10
C PRO A 343 -6.16 -29.79 19.23
N LEU A 344 -6.02 -29.92 17.91
CA LEU A 344 -6.68 -29.03 16.96
C LEU A 344 -8.07 -29.56 16.62
N PHE A 345 -9.01 -28.64 16.47
CA PHE A 345 -10.39 -28.91 16.07
C PHE A 345 -10.80 -27.97 14.95
N GLU A 346 -11.50 -28.48 13.96
CA GLU A 346 -12.11 -27.62 12.92
C GLU A 346 -13.14 -26.69 13.53
N GLN A 347 -13.00 -25.40 13.27
CA GLN A 347 -13.85 -24.36 13.83
C GLN A 347 -13.98 -23.19 12.88
N THR A 348 -15.19 -22.66 12.76
CA THR A 348 -15.40 -21.39 12.05
C THR A 348 -15.31 -20.24 13.04
N VAL A 349 -14.39 -19.31 12.81
CA VAL A 349 -14.25 -18.09 13.64
C VAL A 349 -15.10 -16.97 13.03
N THR A 350 -15.99 -16.42 13.86
CA THR A 350 -16.98 -15.40 13.43
C THR A 350 -16.82 -14.12 14.22
N GLY A 351 -17.27 -13.02 13.63
CA GLY A 351 -17.44 -11.76 14.36
C GLY A 351 -18.79 -11.65 15.07
N ASN A 352 -19.12 -10.42 15.46
CA ASN A 352 -20.31 -10.08 16.23
C ASN A 352 -21.32 -9.20 15.46
N ILE A 353 -21.14 -9.07 14.16
CA ILE A 353 -22.08 -8.32 13.30
C ILE A 353 -23.20 -9.25 12.85
N CYS A 354 -24.44 -8.73 12.82
CA CYS A 354 -25.62 -9.49 12.39
C CYS A 354 -25.67 -9.65 10.86
N GLU A 355 -24.65 -10.30 10.29
CA GLU A 355 -24.47 -10.55 8.86
C GLU A 355 -23.84 -11.92 8.66
N SER A 356 -24.42 -12.74 7.80
CA SER A 356 -23.93 -14.12 7.54
C SER A 356 -22.51 -14.15 6.96
N GLY A 357 -22.07 -13.06 6.34
CA GLY A 357 -20.72 -12.89 5.81
C GLY A 357 -19.67 -12.48 6.84
N ASP A 358 -20.06 -12.26 8.11
CA ASP A 358 -19.14 -11.86 9.18
C ASP A 358 -18.34 -13.06 9.72
N ILE A 359 -17.49 -13.60 8.85
CA ILE A 359 -16.64 -14.76 9.10
C ILE A 359 -15.18 -14.33 8.93
N LEU A 360 -14.38 -14.57 9.96
CA LEU A 360 -12.95 -14.26 9.98
C LEU A 360 -12.12 -15.40 9.41
N ALA A 361 -12.47 -16.65 9.77
CA ALA A 361 -11.85 -17.86 9.22
C ALA A 361 -12.88 -18.99 9.13
N LYS A 362 -12.78 -19.78 8.07
CA LYS A 362 -13.56 -21.03 7.88
C LYS A 362 -12.69 -22.23 8.14
N ASP A 363 -13.34 -23.34 8.48
CA ASP A 363 -12.84 -24.69 8.76
C ASP A 363 -11.59 -25.04 7.94
#